data_3665ccd6cce91dda4c13936c34c3af29
#
_entry.id   3665ccd6cce91dda4c13936c34c3af29
#
_cell.length_a   1.000
_cell.length_b   1.000
_cell.length_c   1.000
_cell.angle_alpha   90.00
_cell.angle_beta   90.00
_cell.angle_gamma   90.00
#
_symmetry.space_group_name_H-M   'P 1'
#
loop_
_entity.id
_entity.type
_entity.pdbx_description
1 polymer ?
#
loop_
_entity_poly.entity_id
_entity_poly.type
_entity_poly.pdbx_seq_one_letter_code
_entity_poly.pdbx_strand_id
1 'polypeptide(L)'
;YYLSNILGLKMGASLITIGLVFLVFQLTGLHQTTQRLLSVILVSVLFNSLSQTLWHYGNCFKKFIYHSALWACSNIIKSFLGITLVLLYHELEPLIWGVVMAEAATLLISGFVIRERFGKFSPEFNFSVWKNFLGRAGPITLGVIFSVLYFRLDIVMLQMMTEEKVVGWYSAAYRLFDVIVIFPHSFMLVLFPALVEEYNT
;
A
#
# COMPACT_ATOMS: atom_id res chain seq x y z
N TYR A 1 -19.22 -12.23 1.60
CA TYR A 1 -18.95 -12.84 0.30
C TYR A 1 -17.94 -12.05 -0.53
N TYR A 2 -18.27 -10.82 -0.99
CA TYR A 2 -17.35 -10.02 -1.83
C TYR A 2 -16.04 -9.69 -1.14
N LEU A 3 -16.03 -9.27 0.13
CA LEU A 3 -14.81 -8.96 0.87
C LEU A 3 -13.86 -10.16 0.93
N SER A 4 -14.40 -11.34 1.22
CA SER A 4 -13.63 -12.59 1.31
C SER A 4 -12.93 -12.93 -0.01
N ASN A 5 -13.65 -12.78 -1.13
CA ASN A 5 -13.09 -13.00 -2.47
C ASN A 5 -12.04 -11.96 -2.87
N ILE A 6 -12.24 -10.69 -2.51
CA ILE A 6 -11.26 -9.62 -2.77
C ILE A 6 -10.00 -9.82 -1.93
N LEU A 7 -10.12 -10.21 -0.66
CA LEU A 7 -8.97 -10.54 0.18
C LEU A 7 -8.17 -11.71 -0.41
N GLY A 8 -8.85 -12.78 -0.85
CA GLY A 8 -8.20 -13.91 -1.51
C GLY A 8 -7.49 -13.51 -2.81
N LEU A 9 -8.14 -12.68 -3.66
CA LEU A 9 -7.52 -12.15 -4.87
C LEU A 9 -6.26 -11.32 -4.56
N LYS A 10 -6.33 -10.43 -3.58
CA LYS A 10 -5.19 -9.59 -3.18
C LYS A 10 -4.06 -10.41 -2.56
N MET A 11 -4.35 -11.43 -1.77
CA MET A 11 -3.33 -12.35 -1.27
C MET A 11 -2.60 -13.03 -2.44
N GLY A 12 -3.34 -13.59 -3.39
CA GLY A 12 -2.76 -14.21 -4.58
C GLY A 12 -1.92 -13.23 -5.41
N ALA A 13 -2.45 -12.04 -5.69
CA ALA A 13 -1.74 -11.00 -6.42
C ALA A 13 -0.47 -10.55 -5.69
N SER A 14 -0.51 -10.37 -4.37
CA SER A 14 0.65 -9.98 -3.57
C SER A 14 1.73 -11.08 -3.58
N LEU A 15 1.36 -12.35 -3.50
CA LEU A 15 2.30 -13.47 -3.59
C LEU A 15 2.96 -13.54 -4.98
N ILE A 16 2.19 -13.33 -6.05
CA ILE A 16 2.74 -13.25 -7.41
C ILE A 16 3.72 -12.08 -7.53
N THR A 17 3.37 -10.91 -7.01
CA THR A 17 4.25 -9.73 -7.01
C THR A 17 5.55 -10.00 -6.24
N ILE A 18 5.47 -10.61 -5.06
CA ILE A 18 6.64 -11.00 -4.27
C ILE A 18 7.52 -11.97 -5.06
N GLY A 19 6.92 -12.97 -5.70
CA GLY A 19 7.66 -13.94 -6.54
C GLY A 19 8.36 -13.28 -7.73
N LEU A 20 7.68 -12.36 -8.43
CA LEU A 20 8.26 -11.62 -9.56
C LEU A 20 9.41 -10.72 -9.10
N VAL A 21 9.26 -9.98 -8.01
CA VAL A 21 10.33 -9.12 -7.48
C VAL A 21 11.52 -9.95 -7.03
N PHE A 22 11.27 -11.11 -6.39
CA PHE A 22 12.35 -12.03 -6.01
C PHE A 22 13.11 -12.58 -7.23
N LEU A 23 12.39 -12.88 -8.32
CA LEU A 23 13.01 -13.30 -9.59
C LEU A 23 13.87 -12.17 -10.18
N VAL A 24 13.39 -10.93 -10.15
CA VAL A 24 14.17 -9.76 -10.60
C VAL A 24 15.44 -9.60 -9.75
N PHE A 25 15.39 -9.81 -8.42
CA PHE A 25 16.59 -9.75 -7.58
C PHE A 25 17.65 -10.78 -7.98
N GLN A 26 17.24 -11.96 -8.38
CA GLN A 26 18.17 -12.98 -8.88
C GLN A 26 18.85 -12.58 -10.20
N LEU A 27 18.14 -11.87 -11.05
CA LEU A 27 18.63 -11.41 -12.34
C LEU A 27 19.55 -10.17 -12.26
N THR A 28 19.34 -9.32 -11.25
CA THR A 28 20.05 -8.03 -11.13
C THR A 28 21.39 -8.11 -10.39
N GLY A 29 21.74 -9.26 -9.79
CA GLY A 29 23.01 -9.45 -9.09
C GLY A 29 23.21 -8.47 -7.91
N LEU A 30 22.14 -7.98 -7.30
CA LEU A 30 22.19 -7.06 -6.16
C LEU A 30 22.97 -7.67 -4.98
N HIS A 31 23.59 -6.83 -4.19
CA HIS A 31 24.33 -7.24 -3.00
C HIS A 31 23.44 -8.03 -2.04
N GLN A 32 23.93 -9.11 -1.44
CA GLN A 32 23.12 -10.00 -0.58
C GLN A 32 22.40 -9.28 0.55
N THR A 33 23.05 -8.28 1.17
CA THR A 33 22.44 -7.44 2.22
C THR A 33 21.22 -6.70 1.70
N THR A 34 21.33 -6.09 0.52
CA THR A 34 20.22 -5.34 -0.11
C THR A 34 19.07 -6.27 -0.47
N GLN A 35 19.36 -7.45 -1.02
CA GLN A 35 18.33 -8.46 -1.34
C GLN A 35 17.57 -8.90 -0.08
N ARG A 36 18.29 -9.15 1.02
CA ARG A 36 17.69 -9.52 2.31
C ARG A 36 16.74 -8.42 2.82
N LEU A 37 17.20 -7.18 2.86
CA LEU A 37 16.41 -6.04 3.33
C LEU A 37 15.17 -5.82 2.47
N LEU A 38 15.30 -5.88 1.15
CA LEU A 38 14.19 -5.77 0.22
C LEU A 38 13.17 -6.91 0.37
N SER A 39 13.65 -8.14 0.60
CA SER A 39 12.76 -9.30 0.84
C SER A 39 11.89 -9.10 2.09
N VAL A 40 12.46 -8.52 3.15
CA VAL A 40 11.71 -8.20 4.39
C VAL A 40 10.66 -7.12 4.10
N ILE A 41 11.00 -6.07 3.32
CA ILE A 41 10.05 -5.01 2.94
C ILE A 41 8.88 -5.59 2.13
N LEU A 42 9.10 -6.59 1.26
CA LEU A 42 8.02 -7.20 0.48
C LEU A 42 6.93 -7.83 1.35
N VAL A 43 7.29 -8.34 2.53
CA VAL A 43 6.30 -8.86 3.50
C VAL A 43 5.40 -7.72 4.00
N SER A 44 5.96 -6.53 4.25
CA SER A 44 5.16 -5.37 4.66
C SER A 44 4.17 -4.94 3.59
N VAL A 45 4.52 -5.05 2.31
CA VAL A 45 3.62 -4.74 1.18
C VAL A 45 2.39 -5.65 1.19
N LEU A 46 2.55 -6.94 1.50
CA LEU A 46 1.44 -7.87 1.65
C LEU A 46 0.49 -7.43 2.78
N PHE A 47 1.03 -7.19 3.98
CA PHE A 47 0.22 -6.74 5.12
C PHE A 47 -0.49 -5.42 4.84
N ASN A 48 0.19 -4.45 4.25
CA ASN A 48 -0.38 -3.17 3.86
C ASN A 48 -1.52 -3.34 2.85
N SER A 49 -1.33 -4.16 1.81
CA SER A 49 -2.35 -4.43 0.78
C SER A 49 -3.64 -5.02 1.37
N LEU A 50 -3.51 -5.94 2.33
CA LEU A 50 -4.65 -6.54 3.03
C LEU A 50 -5.33 -5.53 3.96
N SER A 51 -4.57 -4.74 4.72
CA SER A 51 -5.09 -3.69 5.60
C SER A 51 -5.90 -2.65 4.81
N GLN A 52 -5.38 -2.18 3.69
CA GLN A 52 -6.09 -1.23 2.82
C GLN A 52 -7.42 -1.81 2.30
N THR A 53 -7.47 -3.10 1.99
CA THR A 53 -8.73 -3.74 1.56
C THR A 53 -9.79 -3.67 2.66
N LEU A 54 -9.39 -3.93 3.90
CA LEU A 54 -10.27 -3.82 5.06
C LEU A 54 -10.76 -2.39 5.28
N TRP A 55 -9.88 -1.39 5.12
CA TRP A 55 -10.28 0.02 5.26
C TRP A 55 -11.28 0.45 4.19
N HIS A 56 -11.03 0.09 2.93
CA HIS A 56 -11.93 0.40 1.83
C HIS A 56 -13.28 -0.30 1.95
N TYR A 57 -13.36 -1.43 2.64
CA TYR A 57 -14.64 -2.10 2.91
C TYR A 57 -15.58 -1.20 3.73
N GLY A 58 -15.06 -0.44 4.69
CA GLY A 58 -15.84 0.57 5.44
C GLY A 58 -16.45 1.64 4.54
N ASN A 59 -15.73 2.04 3.48
CA ASN A 59 -16.20 3.05 2.53
C ASN A 59 -17.43 2.58 1.72
N CYS A 60 -17.55 1.28 1.44
CA CYS A 60 -18.70 0.70 0.76
C CYS A 60 -20.02 0.93 1.53
N PHE A 61 -19.93 1.11 2.85
CA PHE A 61 -21.07 1.41 3.73
C PHE A 61 -21.20 2.90 4.06
N LYS A 62 -20.53 3.78 3.29
CA LYS A 62 -20.44 5.24 3.54
C LYS A 62 -19.89 5.58 4.94
N LYS A 63 -19.16 4.65 5.57
CA LYS A 63 -18.56 4.83 6.91
C LYS A 63 -17.07 5.19 6.79
N PHE A 64 -16.79 6.33 6.18
CA PHE A 64 -15.43 6.82 5.89
C PHE A 64 -14.57 7.02 7.14
N ILE A 65 -15.20 7.22 8.31
CA ILE A 65 -14.48 7.44 9.57
C ILE A 65 -13.59 6.25 9.93
N TYR A 66 -14.02 5.01 9.64
CA TYR A 66 -13.20 3.82 9.91
C TYR A 66 -11.96 3.78 9.03
N HIS A 67 -12.11 4.13 7.75
CA HIS A 67 -10.97 4.25 6.84
C HIS A 67 -9.95 5.27 7.35
N SER A 68 -10.42 6.50 7.60
CA SER A 68 -9.55 7.60 8.03
C SER A 68 -8.88 7.33 9.37
N ALA A 69 -9.62 6.77 10.34
CA ALA A 69 -9.10 6.46 11.66
C ALA A 69 -8.04 5.33 11.60
N LEU A 70 -8.31 4.25 10.88
CA LEU A 70 -7.36 3.13 10.74
C LEU A 70 -6.12 3.54 9.95
N TRP A 71 -6.29 4.35 8.90
CA TRP A 71 -5.17 4.91 8.14
C TRP A 71 -4.29 5.84 9.01
N ALA A 72 -4.90 6.74 9.77
CA ALA A 72 -4.18 7.64 10.67
C ALA A 72 -3.46 6.85 11.77
N CYS A 73 -4.12 5.87 12.40
CA CYS A 73 -3.54 5.00 13.41
C CYS A 73 -2.31 4.25 12.85
N SER A 74 -2.43 3.68 11.66
CA SER A 74 -1.33 3.01 10.96
C SER A 74 -0.12 3.93 10.78
N ASN A 75 -0.34 5.16 10.29
CA ASN A 75 0.75 6.11 10.07
C ASN A 75 1.39 6.57 11.38
N ILE A 76 0.61 6.78 12.43
CA ILE A 76 1.14 7.13 13.77
C ILE A 76 2.01 5.99 14.30
N ILE A 77 1.56 4.74 14.24
CA ILE A 77 2.33 3.57 14.69
C ILE A 77 3.64 3.46 13.91
N LYS A 78 3.59 3.57 12.58
CA LYS A 78 4.78 3.49 11.71
C LYS A 78 5.78 4.62 12.01
N SER A 79 5.29 5.84 12.15
CA SER A 79 6.14 7.00 12.43
C SER A 79 6.79 6.89 13.82
N PHE A 80 6.02 6.52 14.82
CA PHE A 80 6.54 6.36 16.18
C PHE A 80 7.60 5.26 16.26
N LEU A 81 7.30 4.07 15.73
CA LEU A 81 8.27 2.96 15.69
C LEU A 81 9.49 3.32 14.85
N GLY A 82 9.30 3.94 13.68
CA GLY A 82 10.39 4.34 12.80
C GLY A 82 11.34 5.32 13.47
N ILE A 83 10.82 6.39 14.07
CA ILE A 83 11.63 7.38 14.78
C ILE A 83 12.36 6.73 15.97
N THR A 84 11.65 5.94 16.78
CA THR A 84 12.24 5.29 17.96
C THR A 84 13.38 4.35 17.57
N LEU A 85 13.19 3.53 16.53
CA LEU A 85 14.21 2.57 16.10
C LEU A 85 15.42 3.25 15.46
N VAL A 86 15.22 4.34 14.69
CA VAL A 86 16.34 5.12 14.14
C VAL A 86 17.17 5.77 15.25
N LEU A 87 16.51 6.34 16.26
CA LEU A 87 17.20 6.98 17.39
C LEU A 87 17.95 5.98 18.28
N LEU A 88 17.46 4.74 18.41
CA LEU A 88 18.08 3.73 19.25
C LEU A 88 19.25 3.00 18.57
N TYR A 89 19.08 2.64 17.31
CA TYR A 89 20.00 1.72 16.63
C TYR A 89 20.87 2.38 15.57
N HIS A 90 20.46 3.53 15.01
CA HIS A 90 21.18 4.25 13.93
C HIS A 90 21.45 3.39 12.67
N GLU A 91 20.72 2.28 12.51
CA GLU A 91 20.85 1.32 11.42
C GLU A 91 19.55 1.14 10.66
N LEU A 92 19.64 0.69 9.39
CA LEU A 92 18.46 0.48 8.52
C LEU A 92 17.73 -0.83 8.82
N GLU A 93 18.44 -1.86 9.25
CA GLU A 93 17.84 -3.19 9.44
C GLU A 93 16.74 -3.19 10.53
N PRO A 94 16.95 -2.65 11.73
CA PRO A 94 15.89 -2.52 12.74
C PRO A 94 14.69 -1.69 12.27
N LEU A 95 14.95 -0.62 11.50
CA LEU A 95 13.89 0.21 10.93
C LEU A 95 12.96 -0.60 10.02
N ILE A 96 13.54 -1.43 9.13
CA ILE A 96 12.78 -2.27 8.19
C ILE A 96 11.91 -3.29 8.95
N TRP A 97 12.46 -3.95 9.96
CA TRP A 97 11.69 -4.84 10.82
C TRP A 97 10.59 -4.12 11.58
N GLY A 98 10.85 -2.90 12.04
CA GLY A 98 9.85 -2.04 12.68
C GLY A 98 8.67 -1.73 11.75
N VAL A 99 8.94 -1.45 10.48
CA VAL A 99 7.88 -1.25 9.47
C VAL A 99 7.04 -2.52 9.29
N VAL A 100 7.66 -3.69 9.19
CA VAL A 100 6.93 -4.96 9.05
C VAL A 100 6.04 -5.23 10.26
N MET A 101 6.57 -5.02 11.47
CA MET A 101 5.81 -5.20 12.71
C MET A 101 4.64 -4.20 12.80
N ALA A 102 4.85 -2.95 12.40
CA ALA A 102 3.80 -1.94 12.36
C ALA A 102 2.68 -2.31 11.37
N GLU A 103 3.03 -2.81 10.19
CA GLU A 103 2.04 -3.26 9.20
C GLU A 103 1.29 -4.51 9.67
N ALA A 104 1.97 -5.46 10.32
CA ALA A 104 1.32 -6.62 10.92
C ALA A 104 0.34 -6.22 12.03
N ALA A 105 0.76 -5.33 12.93
CA ALA A 105 -0.11 -4.79 13.98
C ALA A 105 -1.33 -4.06 13.39
N THR A 106 -1.11 -3.25 12.36
CA THR A 106 -2.19 -2.55 11.65
C THR A 106 -3.18 -3.52 11.01
N LEU A 107 -2.70 -4.60 10.41
CA LEU A 107 -3.57 -5.63 9.82
C LEU A 107 -4.44 -6.30 10.90
N LEU A 108 -3.85 -6.64 12.05
CA LEU A 108 -4.58 -7.25 13.17
C LEU A 108 -5.64 -6.29 13.73
N ILE A 109 -5.29 -5.02 13.96
CA ILE A 109 -6.22 -3.99 14.44
C ILE A 109 -7.35 -3.79 13.43
N SER A 110 -7.02 -3.67 12.15
CA SER A 110 -8.02 -3.49 11.08
C SER A 110 -8.96 -4.69 10.97
N GLY A 111 -8.41 -5.90 11.03
CA GLY A 111 -9.19 -7.14 11.03
C GLY A 111 -10.15 -7.23 12.21
N PHE A 112 -9.67 -6.89 13.41
CA PHE A 112 -10.48 -6.86 14.62
C PHE A 112 -11.63 -5.83 14.51
N VAL A 113 -11.32 -4.58 14.14
CA VAL A 113 -12.31 -3.50 14.01
C VAL A 113 -13.38 -3.83 12.96
N ILE A 114 -12.97 -4.32 11.80
CA ILE A 114 -13.91 -4.67 10.72
C ILE A 114 -14.78 -5.86 11.12
N ARG A 115 -14.21 -6.87 11.76
CA ARG A 115 -14.96 -8.03 12.26
C ARG A 115 -16.03 -7.64 13.29
N GLU A 116 -15.69 -6.77 14.24
CA GLU A 116 -16.60 -6.28 15.27
C GLU A 116 -17.73 -5.42 14.71
N ARG A 117 -17.45 -4.60 13.71
CA ARG A 117 -18.40 -3.60 13.18
C ARG A 117 -19.22 -4.06 11.99
N PHE A 118 -18.72 -5.00 11.22
CA PHE A 118 -19.34 -5.46 9.97
C PHE A 118 -19.59 -6.97 9.94
N GLY A 119 -19.24 -7.70 11.00
CA GLY A 119 -19.47 -9.12 11.15
C GLY A 119 -18.32 -10.00 10.67
N LYS A 120 -18.50 -11.31 10.87
CA LYS A 120 -17.48 -12.31 10.52
C LYS A 120 -17.39 -12.44 9.01
N PHE A 121 -16.18 -12.49 8.51
CA PHE A 121 -15.88 -12.86 7.13
C PHE A 121 -14.97 -14.08 7.12
N SER A 122 -15.22 -14.99 6.20
CA SER A 122 -14.39 -16.15 5.95
C SER A 122 -13.76 -16.01 4.55
N PRO A 123 -12.49 -16.38 4.35
CA PRO A 123 -11.89 -16.34 3.04
C PRO A 123 -12.64 -17.34 2.11
N GLU A 124 -13.15 -16.83 1.03
CA GLU A 124 -13.76 -17.61 -0.04
C GLU A 124 -13.01 -17.37 -1.34
N PHE A 125 -12.81 -18.43 -2.12
CA PHE A 125 -12.06 -18.39 -3.37
C PHE A 125 -12.98 -18.75 -4.51
N ASN A 126 -13.52 -17.74 -5.22
CA ASN A 126 -14.36 -17.94 -6.38
C ASN A 126 -13.71 -17.32 -7.62
N PHE A 127 -13.19 -18.18 -8.48
CA PHE A 127 -12.47 -17.77 -9.68
C PHE A 127 -13.33 -16.97 -10.68
N SER A 128 -14.63 -17.27 -10.74
CA SER A 128 -15.56 -16.51 -11.61
C SER A 128 -15.71 -15.06 -11.15
N VAL A 129 -15.77 -14.85 -9.83
CA VAL A 129 -15.80 -13.51 -9.23
C VAL A 129 -14.50 -12.76 -9.53
N TRP A 130 -13.36 -13.43 -9.40
CA TRP A 130 -12.04 -12.84 -9.68
C TRP A 130 -11.91 -12.42 -11.14
N LYS A 131 -12.31 -13.27 -12.09
CA LYS A 131 -12.27 -12.96 -13.53
C LYS A 131 -13.09 -11.70 -13.85
N ASN A 132 -14.28 -11.58 -13.26
CA ASN A 132 -15.14 -10.43 -13.46
C ASN A 132 -14.52 -9.14 -12.87
N PHE A 133 -13.94 -9.22 -11.65
CA PHE A 133 -13.24 -8.09 -11.04
C PHE A 133 -12.02 -7.66 -11.87
N LEU A 134 -11.18 -8.60 -12.27
CA LEU A 134 -9.98 -8.30 -13.08
C LEU A 134 -10.33 -7.70 -14.43
N GLY A 135 -11.41 -8.19 -15.08
CA GLY A 135 -11.88 -7.63 -16.34
C GLY A 135 -12.34 -6.18 -16.24
N ARG A 136 -13.02 -5.82 -15.15
CA ARG A 136 -13.50 -4.44 -14.91
C ARG A 136 -12.40 -3.53 -14.34
N ALA A 137 -11.58 -4.03 -13.44
CA ALA A 137 -10.53 -3.27 -12.82
C ALA A 137 -9.26 -3.13 -13.69
N GLY A 138 -9.04 -4.05 -14.63
CA GLY A 138 -7.84 -4.11 -15.46
C GLY A 138 -7.48 -2.78 -16.15
N PRO A 139 -8.39 -2.16 -16.93
CA PRO A 139 -8.10 -0.89 -17.59
C PRO A 139 -7.77 0.23 -16.61
N ILE A 140 -8.49 0.29 -15.48
CA ILE A 140 -8.25 1.28 -14.42
C ILE A 140 -6.87 1.03 -13.77
N THR A 141 -6.55 -0.23 -13.50
CA THR A 141 -5.25 -0.61 -12.92
C THR A 141 -4.10 -0.24 -13.83
N LEU A 142 -4.22 -0.44 -15.14
CA LEU A 142 -3.21 -0.01 -16.11
C LEU A 142 -3.02 1.51 -16.07
N GLY A 143 -4.09 2.29 -16.01
CA GLY A 143 -4.01 3.74 -15.86
C GLY A 143 -3.26 4.15 -14.58
N VAL A 144 -3.52 3.48 -13.45
CA VAL A 144 -2.82 3.74 -12.20
C VAL A 144 -1.34 3.36 -12.30
N ILE A 145 -1.01 2.22 -12.94
CA ILE A 145 0.39 1.80 -13.15
C ILE A 145 1.15 2.86 -13.97
N PHE A 146 0.59 3.31 -15.08
CA PHE A 146 1.22 4.35 -15.90
C PHE A 146 1.36 5.67 -15.15
N SER A 147 0.37 6.05 -14.35
CA SER A 147 0.48 7.24 -13.49
C SER A 147 1.64 7.10 -12.49
N VAL A 148 1.74 5.98 -11.78
CA VAL A 148 2.83 5.75 -10.82
C VAL A 148 4.19 5.77 -11.53
N LEU A 149 4.31 5.12 -12.68
CA LEU A 149 5.54 5.15 -13.48
C LEU A 149 5.89 6.58 -13.89
N TYR A 150 4.93 7.34 -14.39
CA TYR A 150 5.13 8.73 -14.78
C TYR A 150 5.65 9.60 -13.62
N PHE A 151 5.04 9.48 -12.43
CA PHE A 151 5.43 10.24 -11.24
C PHE A 151 6.72 9.78 -10.55
N ARG A 152 7.28 8.62 -10.92
CA ARG A 152 8.49 8.07 -10.28
C ARG A 152 9.64 7.87 -11.26
N LEU A 153 9.40 8.06 -12.55
CA LEU A 153 10.42 7.86 -13.59
C LEU A 153 11.59 8.84 -13.43
N ASP A 154 11.31 10.06 -13.00
CA ASP A 154 12.30 11.11 -12.73
C ASP A 154 13.33 10.67 -11.66
N ILE A 155 12.89 10.04 -10.58
CA ILE A 155 13.77 9.52 -9.53
C ILE A 155 14.64 8.38 -10.08
N VAL A 156 14.05 7.48 -10.88
CA VAL A 156 14.78 6.36 -11.50
C VAL A 156 15.84 6.88 -12.47
N MET A 157 15.48 7.85 -13.31
CA MET A 157 16.42 8.49 -14.24
C MET A 157 17.54 9.22 -13.48
N LEU A 158 17.21 9.94 -12.43
CA LEU A 158 18.19 10.65 -11.60
C LEU A 158 19.17 9.66 -10.93
N GLN A 159 18.67 8.51 -10.44
CA GLN A 159 19.50 7.44 -9.87
C GLN A 159 20.52 6.87 -10.87
N MET A 160 20.16 6.83 -12.16
CA MET A 160 21.06 6.33 -13.22
C MET A 160 22.07 7.39 -13.68
N MET A 161 21.81 8.67 -13.44
CA MET A 161 22.60 9.79 -13.97
C MET A 161 23.45 10.52 -12.93
N THR A 162 23.17 10.32 -11.63
CA THR A 162 23.79 11.10 -10.55
C THR A 162 24.17 10.22 -9.35
N GLU A 163 24.83 10.85 -8.37
CA GLU A 163 25.21 10.20 -7.11
C GLU A 163 24.01 10.02 -6.18
N GLU A 164 24.04 9.00 -5.33
CA GLU A 164 23.01 8.68 -4.34
C GLU A 164 22.62 9.87 -3.43
N LYS A 165 23.58 10.74 -3.12
CA LYS A 165 23.37 11.95 -2.31
C LYS A 165 22.41 12.94 -2.98
N VAL A 166 22.52 13.13 -4.29
CA VAL A 166 21.63 14.00 -5.09
C VAL A 166 20.22 13.42 -5.12
N VAL A 167 20.11 12.11 -5.34
CA VAL A 167 18.83 11.39 -5.30
C VAL A 167 18.17 11.52 -3.93
N GLY A 168 18.96 11.46 -2.85
CA GLY A 168 18.49 11.67 -1.49
C GLY A 168 17.90 13.06 -1.28
N TRP A 169 18.57 14.11 -1.72
CA TRP A 169 18.07 15.48 -1.64
C TRP A 169 16.80 15.69 -2.47
N TYR A 170 16.78 15.18 -3.69
CA TYR A 170 15.60 15.23 -4.55
C TYR A 170 14.40 14.52 -3.92
N SER A 171 14.62 13.32 -3.38
CA SER A 171 13.57 12.54 -2.71
C SER A 171 13.04 13.24 -1.45
N ALA A 172 13.90 13.95 -0.71
CA ALA A 172 13.47 14.75 0.44
C ALA A 172 12.60 15.94 0.02
N ALA A 173 12.98 16.65 -1.04
CA ALA A 173 12.17 17.74 -1.61
C ALA A 173 10.82 17.20 -2.15
N TYR A 174 10.82 16.04 -2.79
CA TYR A 174 9.62 15.39 -3.30
C TYR A 174 8.58 15.06 -2.21
N ARG A 175 9.06 14.78 -0.97
CA ARG A 175 8.16 14.59 0.18
C ARG A 175 7.29 15.80 0.50
N LEU A 176 7.81 17.01 0.29
CA LEU A 176 7.03 18.24 0.47
C LEU A 176 5.95 18.34 -0.60
N PHE A 177 6.27 17.96 -1.84
CA PHE A 177 5.30 17.91 -2.93
C PHE A 177 4.20 16.88 -2.67
N ASP A 178 4.55 15.68 -2.18
CA ASP A 178 3.60 14.63 -1.80
C ASP A 178 2.56 15.15 -0.79
N VAL A 179 2.98 15.99 0.17
CA VAL A 179 2.06 16.60 1.15
C VAL A 179 1.04 17.54 0.47
N ILE A 180 1.47 18.33 -0.51
CA ILE A 180 0.57 19.23 -1.24
C ILE A 180 -0.47 18.43 -2.05
N VAL A 181 -0.07 17.33 -2.65
CA VAL A 181 -0.96 16.46 -3.46
C VAL A 181 -2.04 15.78 -2.63
N ILE A 182 -1.87 15.65 -1.31
CA ILE A 182 -2.90 15.09 -0.43
C ILE A 182 -4.20 15.90 -0.48
N PHE A 183 -4.14 17.22 -0.61
CA PHE A 183 -5.33 18.08 -0.61
C PHE A 183 -6.27 17.80 -1.78
N PRO A 184 -5.84 17.89 -3.06
CA PRO A 184 -6.72 17.56 -4.18
C PRO A 184 -7.16 16.10 -4.17
N HIS A 185 -6.31 15.17 -3.73
CA HIS A 185 -6.69 13.76 -3.61
C HIS A 185 -7.82 13.54 -2.59
N SER A 186 -7.70 14.15 -1.42
CA SER A 186 -8.74 14.05 -0.37
C SER A 186 -10.05 14.69 -0.81
N PHE A 187 -9.98 15.82 -1.52
CA PHE A 187 -11.15 16.49 -2.09
C PHE A 187 -11.87 15.60 -3.10
N MET A 188 -11.13 14.98 -4.02
CA MET A 188 -11.70 14.06 -5.02
C MET A 188 -12.30 12.80 -4.40
N LEU A 189 -11.73 12.30 -3.32
CA LEU A 189 -12.26 11.12 -2.61
C LEU A 189 -13.69 11.36 -2.08
N VAL A 190 -13.99 12.58 -1.66
CA VAL A 190 -15.32 12.97 -1.15
C VAL A 190 -16.24 13.40 -2.29
N LEU A 191 -15.70 14.12 -3.27
CA LEU A 191 -16.49 14.68 -4.37
C LEU A 191 -16.96 13.59 -5.36
N PHE A 192 -16.11 12.61 -5.66
CA PHE A 192 -16.40 11.60 -6.67
C PHE A 192 -17.70 10.82 -6.43
N PRO A 193 -17.98 10.29 -5.20
CA PRO A 193 -19.24 9.63 -4.92
C PRO A 193 -20.47 10.54 -5.07
N ALA A 194 -20.32 11.84 -4.71
CA ALA A 194 -21.40 12.82 -4.85
C ALA A 194 -21.72 13.09 -6.33
N LEU A 195 -20.69 13.25 -7.16
CA LEU A 195 -20.87 13.45 -8.61
C LEU A 195 -21.49 12.21 -9.28
N VAL A 196 -21.14 11.00 -8.86
CA VAL A 196 -21.74 9.76 -9.39
C VAL A 196 -23.21 9.65 -8.98
N GLU A 197 -23.58 10.08 -7.79
CA GLU A 197 -24.97 10.09 -7.32
C GLU A 197 -25.81 11.08 -8.14
N GLU A 198 -25.30 12.30 -8.37
CA GLU A 198 -25.95 13.33 -9.20
C GLU A 198 -26.10 12.92 -10.65
N TYR A 199 -25.10 12.26 -11.22
CA TYR A 199 -25.14 11.79 -12.62
C TYR A 199 -26.18 10.67 -12.85
N ASN A 200 -26.54 9.92 -11.83
CA ASN A 200 -27.51 8.80 -11.91
C ASN A 200 -28.95 9.21 -11.57
N THR A 201 -29.17 10.47 -11.18
CA THR A 201 -30.50 11.06 -10.98
C THR A 201 -30.97 11.79 -12.23
#